data_6b4a5f142115f86e4af6cbcbf6ccfad3
#
_entry.id   6b4a5f142115f86e4af6cbcbf6ccfad3
#
_cell.length_a   1.000
_cell.length_b   1.000
_cell.length_c   1.000
_cell.angle_alpha   90.00
_cell.angle_beta   90.00
_cell.angle_gamma   90.00
#
_symmetry.space_group_name_H-M   'P 1'
#
loop_
_entity.id
_entity.type
_entity.pdbx_description
1 polymer ?
#
loop_
_entity_poly.entity_id
_entity_poly.type
_entity_poly.pdbx_seq_one_letter_code
_entity_poly.pdbx_strand_id
1 'polypeptide(L)'
;MRDYTEEELKMLSDVLPNIALQLRTSLSTIYTAVDRMAPQEMREKDPKTDRTAAAFYQSYYQLYRITSNLTDAGNLFERKRFELYDDDIVGVCRSVCAEVDFLFAQRGVELDFLADRDSRIIALDAEAIRKLLLNLLSNALKFTPKGGSVRVRVKTEGRFVKITVADTGRGMDSDTLAHLFDRFMDGGQDPMPPRGLGLGLPICQRIAQGHGGMIVAQSEEGKGSLFTVSLPAVKAGRVQLKDRGSDYAGGFNRTLVEMSDALSSEAFLQKYLD
;
A
#
# COMPACT_ATOMS: atom_id res chain seq x y z
N MET A 1 -21.24 -16.49 -3.30
CA MET A 1 -20.03 -16.16 -4.10
C MET A 1 -20.36 -16.42 -5.55
N ARG A 2 -20.30 -15.44 -6.45
CA ARG A 2 -20.41 -15.73 -7.90
C ARG A 2 -19.09 -16.37 -8.29
N ASP A 3 -19.13 -17.66 -8.65
CA ASP A 3 -17.98 -18.31 -9.28
C ASP A 3 -17.85 -17.74 -10.69
N TYR A 4 -16.85 -16.88 -10.89
CA TYR A 4 -16.50 -16.38 -12.22
C TYR A 4 -15.94 -17.55 -13.04
N THR A 5 -16.39 -17.68 -14.28
CA THR A 5 -15.82 -18.65 -15.23
C THR A 5 -14.38 -18.28 -15.60
N GLU A 6 -13.57 -19.23 -16.05
CA GLU A 6 -12.21 -18.96 -16.51
C GLU A 6 -12.18 -17.90 -17.64
N GLU A 7 -13.20 -17.87 -18.51
CA GLU A 7 -13.33 -16.88 -19.57
C GLU A 7 -13.61 -15.47 -19.03
N GLU A 8 -14.48 -15.33 -18.03
CA GLU A 8 -14.74 -14.04 -17.36
C GLU A 8 -13.51 -13.53 -16.64
N LEU A 9 -12.76 -14.39 -15.95
CA LEU A 9 -11.52 -14.04 -15.28
C LEU A 9 -10.45 -13.59 -16.28
N LYS A 10 -10.33 -14.28 -17.41
CA LYS A 10 -9.40 -13.91 -18.48
C LYS A 10 -9.79 -12.57 -19.12
N MET A 11 -11.07 -12.36 -19.38
CA MET A 11 -11.55 -11.09 -19.91
C MET A 11 -11.24 -9.93 -18.95
N LEU A 12 -11.44 -10.10 -17.65
CA LEU A 12 -11.09 -9.10 -16.66
C LEU A 12 -9.58 -8.84 -16.60
N SER A 13 -8.73 -9.88 -16.71
CA SER A 13 -7.27 -9.72 -16.72
C SER A 13 -6.76 -8.91 -17.89
N ASP A 14 -7.42 -9.00 -19.04
CA ASP A 14 -7.04 -8.28 -20.26
C ASP A 14 -7.58 -6.83 -20.28
N VAL A 15 -8.80 -6.63 -19.78
CA VAL A 15 -9.51 -5.34 -19.87
C VAL A 15 -9.08 -4.36 -18.78
N LEU A 16 -8.93 -4.83 -17.53
CA LEU A 16 -8.63 -3.93 -16.40
C LEU A 16 -7.29 -3.18 -16.55
N PRO A 17 -6.17 -3.80 -16.98
CA PRO A 17 -4.93 -3.08 -17.22
C PRO A 17 -5.03 -2.02 -18.32
N ASN A 18 -5.80 -2.30 -19.40
CA ASN A 18 -5.98 -1.37 -20.50
C ASN A 18 -6.79 -0.14 -20.07
N ILE A 19 -7.88 -0.33 -19.32
CA ILE A 19 -8.65 0.76 -18.74
C ILE A 19 -7.76 1.59 -17.79
N ALA A 20 -7.01 0.92 -16.92
CA ALA A 20 -6.10 1.59 -15.99
C ALA A 20 -5.05 2.43 -16.71
N LEU A 21 -4.50 1.94 -17.82
CA LEU A 21 -3.51 2.68 -18.64
C LEU A 21 -4.13 3.95 -19.25
N GLN A 22 -5.34 3.86 -19.83
CA GLN A 22 -6.03 5.01 -20.40
C GLN A 22 -6.36 6.06 -19.33
N LEU A 23 -6.82 5.62 -18.16
CA LEU A 23 -7.09 6.51 -17.03
C LEU A 23 -5.81 7.21 -16.55
N ARG A 24 -4.68 6.49 -16.44
CA ARG A 24 -3.39 7.10 -16.05
C ARG A 24 -2.92 8.16 -17.03
N THR A 25 -3.08 7.94 -18.33
CA THR A 25 -2.72 8.94 -19.36
C THR A 25 -3.53 10.23 -19.17
N SER A 26 -4.84 10.10 -18.96
CA SER A 26 -5.72 11.24 -18.72
C SER A 26 -5.37 11.95 -17.41
N LEU A 27 -5.13 11.21 -16.34
CA LEU A 27 -4.72 11.73 -15.04
C LEU A 27 -3.39 12.49 -15.14
N SER A 28 -2.39 11.97 -15.86
CA SER A 28 -1.11 12.66 -16.06
C SER A 28 -1.26 14.01 -16.78
N THR A 29 -2.18 14.08 -17.75
CA THR A 29 -2.50 15.34 -18.43
C THR A 29 -3.11 16.35 -17.47
N ILE A 30 -4.07 15.92 -16.65
CA ILE A 30 -4.73 16.76 -15.65
C ILE A 30 -3.71 17.25 -14.61
N TYR A 31 -2.84 16.35 -14.13
CA TYR A 31 -1.77 16.71 -13.19
C TYR A 31 -0.89 17.82 -13.74
N THR A 32 -0.37 17.64 -14.97
CA THR A 32 0.47 18.65 -15.63
C THR A 32 -0.25 20.00 -15.81
N ALA A 33 -1.56 19.98 -16.10
CA ALA A 33 -2.34 21.19 -16.24
C ALA A 33 -2.45 21.94 -14.89
N VAL A 34 -2.76 21.22 -13.81
CA VAL A 34 -2.87 21.83 -12.47
C VAL A 34 -1.51 22.33 -11.96
N ASP A 35 -0.44 21.57 -12.19
CA ASP A 35 0.91 21.97 -11.81
C ASP A 35 1.33 23.30 -12.50
N ARG A 36 0.94 23.47 -13.77
CA ARG A 36 1.15 24.74 -14.49
C ARG A 36 0.26 25.88 -13.99
N MET A 37 -0.96 25.59 -13.54
CA MET A 37 -1.89 26.60 -13.02
C MET A 37 -1.54 27.05 -11.61
N ALA A 38 -0.96 26.18 -10.81
CA ALA A 38 -0.55 26.43 -9.44
C ALA A 38 0.89 25.94 -9.21
N PRO A 39 1.88 26.61 -9.87
CA PRO A 39 3.27 26.22 -9.72
C PRO A 39 3.77 26.44 -8.28
N GLN A 40 4.84 25.75 -7.90
CA GLN A 40 5.44 25.78 -6.56
C GLN A 40 5.55 27.19 -6.00
N GLU A 41 6.14 28.12 -6.76
CA GLU A 41 6.32 29.51 -6.33
C GLU A 41 5.00 30.24 -5.97
N MET A 42 3.90 29.91 -6.64
CA MET A 42 2.58 30.48 -6.34
C MET A 42 2.00 29.85 -5.08
N ARG A 43 2.15 28.55 -4.92
CA ARG A 43 1.68 27.79 -3.75
C ARG A 43 2.40 28.20 -2.46
N GLU A 44 3.70 28.47 -2.52
CA GLU A 44 4.50 28.96 -1.39
C GLU A 44 4.06 30.38 -0.94
N LYS A 45 3.62 31.23 -1.89
CA LYS A 45 3.23 32.62 -1.62
C LYS A 45 1.76 32.78 -1.22
N ASP A 46 0.87 31.90 -1.69
CA ASP A 46 -0.58 31.98 -1.41
C ASP A 46 -1.11 30.69 -0.75
N PRO A 47 -1.34 30.71 0.58
CA PRO A 47 -1.89 29.57 1.30
C PRO A 47 -3.26 29.08 0.82
N LYS A 48 -4.05 29.94 0.14
CA LYS A 48 -5.35 29.53 -0.41
C LYS A 48 -5.15 28.69 -1.67
N THR A 49 -4.29 29.14 -2.56
CA THR A 49 -3.89 28.38 -3.75
C THR A 49 -3.26 27.06 -3.36
N ASP A 50 -2.36 27.03 -2.35
CA ASP A 50 -1.72 25.80 -1.87
C ASP A 50 -2.74 24.78 -1.31
N ARG A 51 -3.70 25.20 -0.50
CA ARG A 51 -4.77 24.32 0.00
C ARG A 51 -5.64 23.76 -1.14
N THR A 52 -5.94 24.57 -2.16
CA THR A 52 -6.74 24.14 -3.30
C THR A 52 -5.98 23.12 -4.15
N ALA A 53 -4.70 23.36 -4.40
CA ALA A 53 -3.81 22.42 -5.09
C ALA A 53 -3.63 21.13 -4.27
N ALA A 54 -3.44 21.22 -2.96
CA ALA A 54 -3.32 20.06 -2.08
C ALA A 54 -4.55 19.16 -2.10
N ALA A 55 -5.77 19.73 -2.10
CA ALA A 55 -7.02 18.97 -2.23
C ALA A 55 -7.10 18.26 -3.59
N PHE A 56 -6.66 18.93 -4.67
CA PHE A 56 -6.56 18.32 -5.99
C PHE A 56 -5.56 17.16 -6.00
N TYR A 57 -4.35 17.36 -5.49
CA TYR A 57 -3.32 16.32 -5.46
C TYR A 57 -3.76 15.12 -4.63
N GLN A 58 -4.43 15.32 -3.49
CA GLN A 58 -5.03 14.21 -2.74
C GLN A 58 -5.95 13.37 -3.62
N SER A 59 -6.91 14.00 -4.31
CA SER A 59 -7.85 13.30 -5.19
C SER A 59 -7.15 12.62 -6.35
N TYR A 60 -6.13 13.27 -6.92
CA TYR A 60 -5.31 12.73 -7.99
C TYR A 60 -4.57 11.46 -7.54
N TYR A 61 -3.88 11.48 -6.40
CA TYR A 61 -3.15 10.34 -5.88
C TYR A 61 -4.10 9.16 -5.52
N GLN A 62 -5.30 9.45 -5.01
CA GLN A 62 -6.32 8.43 -4.76
C GLN A 62 -6.79 7.76 -6.07
N LEU A 63 -7.07 8.54 -7.11
CA LEU A 63 -7.44 8.01 -8.43
C LEU A 63 -6.27 7.22 -9.05
N TYR A 64 -5.05 7.70 -8.92
CA TYR A 64 -3.87 6.99 -9.39
C TYR A 64 -3.68 5.65 -8.68
N ARG A 65 -3.91 5.59 -7.35
CA ARG A 65 -3.91 4.33 -6.58
C ARG A 65 -4.98 3.37 -7.07
N ILE A 66 -6.20 3.85 -7.34
CA ILE A 66 -7.26 3.03 -7.91
C ILE A 66 -6.81 2.40 -9.23
N THR A 67 -6.22 3.18 -10.15
CA THR A 67 -5.72 2.66 -11.43
C THR A 67 -4.56 1.65 -11.24
N SER A 68 -3.69 1.88 -10.24
CA SER A 68 -2.63 0.94 -9.88
C SER A 68 -3.21 -0.39 -9.40
N ASN A 69 -4.18 -0.33 -8.49
CA ASN A 69 -4.85 -1.50 -7.97
C ASN A 69 -5.64 -2.27 -9.04
N LEU A 70 -6.24 -1.59 -10.03
CA LEU A 70 -6.88 -2.23 -11.17
C LEU A 70 -5.88 -3.00 -12.04
N THR A 71 -4.70 -2.44 -12.29
CA THR A 71 -3.62 -3.15 -13.01
C THR A 71 -3.19 -4.40 -12.26
N ASP A 72 -2.99 -4.26 -10.94
CA ASP A 72 -2.59 -5.40 -10.10
C ASP A 72 -3.69 -6.44 -9.99
N ALA A 73 -4.96 -6.02 -9.95
CA ALA A 73 -6.10 -6.93 -9.98
C ALA A 73 -6.12 -7.75 -11.29
N GLY A 74 -5.86 -7.13 -12.45
CA GLY A 74 -5.66 -7.88 -13.69
C GLY A 74 -4.58 -8.96 -13.55
N ASN A 75 -3.42 -8.59 -13.00
CA ASN A 75 -2.32 -9.52 -12.73
C ASN A 75 -2.65 -10.58 -11.64
N LEU A 76 -3.66 -10.34 -10.77
CA LEU A 76 -4.14 -11.34 -9.81
C LEU A 76 -4.85 -12.51 -10.48
N PHE A 77 -5.47 -12.27 -11.64
CA PHE A 77 -6.14 -13.32 -12.44
C PHE A 77 -5.13 -14.08 -13.29
N GLU A 78 -4.07 -13.41 -13.77
CA GLU A 78 -2.93 -14.07 -14.36
C GLU A 78 -2.06 -14.67 -13.25
N ARG A 79 -1.78 -15.99 -13.32
CA ARG A 79 -0.83 -16.66 -12.42
C ARG A 79 0.62 -16.23 -12.71
N LYS A 80 0.86 -14.92 -12.91
CA LYS A 80 2.20 -14.40 -13.15
C LYS A 80 3.08 -14.69 -11.94
N ARG A 81 4.22 -15.36 -12.17
CA ARG A 81 5.17 -15.70 -11.13
C ARG A 81 5.97 -14.46 -10.75
N PHE A 82 6.17 -14.25 -9.45
CA PHE A 82 7.11 -13.25 -8.95
C PHE A 82 8.53 -13.68 -9.26
N GLU A 83 9.37 -12.74 -9.64
CA GLU A 83 10.81 -12.98 -9.79
C GLU A 83 11.48 -12.75 -8.45
N LEU A 84 11.83 -13.84 -7.76
CA LEU A 84 12.41 -13.77 -6.43
C LEU A 84 13.94 -13.72 -6.53
N TYR A 85 14.55 -12.77 -5.83
CA TYR A 85 15.99 -12.59 -5.68
C TYR A 85 16.36 -12.59 -4.20
N ASP A 86 17.62 -12.91 -3.91
CA ASP A 86 18.16 -12.81 -2.55
C ASP A 86 18.27 -11.33 -2.15
N ASP A 87 17.43 -10.88 -1.20
CA ASP A 87 17.43 -9.50 -0.72
C ASP A 87 17.14 -9.45 0.80
N ASP A 88 17.44 -8.32 1.43
CA ASP A 88 17.28 -8.12 2.87
C ASP A 88 15.87 -7.68 3.24
N ILE A 89 15.06 -8.62 3.72
CA ILE A 89 13.68 -8.36 4.14
C ILE A 89 13.60 -7.35 5.31
N VAL A 90 14.59 -7.36 6.23
CA VAL A 90 14.61 -6.39 7.34
C VAL A 90 14.93 -5.00 6.82
N GLY A 91 15.90 -4.88 5.91
CA GLY A 91 16.26 -3.64 5.24
C GLY A 91 15.08 -3.05 4.45
N VAL A 92 14.36 -3.89 3.68
CA VAL A 92 13.15 -3.47 2.94
C VAL A 92 12.08 -2.92 3.90
N CYS A 93 11.74 -3.66 4.97
CA CYS A 93 10.72 -3.22 5.92
C CYS A 93 11.13 -1.96 6.67
N ARG A 94 12.39 -1.84 7.09
CA ARG A 94 12.93 -0.66 7.76
C ARG A 94 12.85 0.58 6.88
N SER A 95 13.23 0.44 5.60
CA SER A 95 13.18 1.55 4.63
C SER A 95 11.74 2.05 4.42
N VAL A 96 10.78 1.14 4.25
CA VAL A 96 9.37 1.50 4.09
C VAL A 96 8.84 2.22 5.33
N CYS A 97 9.13 1.73 6.53
CA CYS A 97 8.68 2.39 7.77
C CYS A 97 9.27 3.79 7.91
N ALA A 98 10.57 3.97 7.61
CA ALA A 98 11.23 5.27 7.66
C ALA A 98 10.63 6.27 6.66
N GLU A 99 10.23 5.81 5.47
CA GLU A 99 9.62 6.67 4.45
C GLU A 99 8.23 7.17 4.82
N VAL A 100 7.45 6.41 5.59
CA VAL A 100 6.08 6.79 5.96
C VAL A 100 5.99 7.42 7.35
N ASP A 101 7.04 7.40 8.14
CA ASP A 101 7.04 7.85 9.54
C ASP A 101 6.49 9.28 9.69
N PHE A 102 6.91 10.21 8.82
CA PHE A 102 6.42 11.58 8.85
C PHE A 102 4.90 11.68 8.57
N LEU A 103 4.33 10.78 7.75
CA LEU A 103 2.89 10.74 7.46
C LEU A 103 2.09 10.28 8.68
N PHE A 104 2.63 9.33 9.44
CA PHE A 104 2.07 8.89 10.72
C PHE A 104 2.13 10.02 11.76
N ALA A 105 3.28 10.68 11.87
CA ALA A 105 3.45 11.83 12.77
C ALA A 105 2.46 12.97 12.45
N GLN A 106 2.23 13.30 11.16
CA GLN A 106 1.22 14.29 10.75
C GLN A 106 -0.20 13.92 11.19
N ARG A 107 -0.53 12.63 11.21
CA ARG A 107 -1.83 12.12 11.68
C ARG A 107 -1.89 11.99 13.20
N GLY A 108 -0.77 12.23 13.90
CA GLY A 108 -0.64 12.05 15.34
C GLY A 108 -0.76 10.59 15.76
N VAL A 109 -0.29 9.67 14.94
CA VAL A 109 -0.19 8.24 15.21
C VAL A 109 1.28 7.87 15.32
N GLU A 110 1.65 7.12 16.35
CA GLU A 110 3.02 6.65 16.55
C GLU A 110 3.30 5.43 15.65
N LEU A 111 4.46 5.40 14.99
CA LEU A 111 4.92 4.26 14.20
C LEU A 111 6.22 3.70 14.75
N ASP A 112 6.19 2.44 15.20
CA ASP A 112 7.35 1.71 15.69
C ASP A 112 7.79 0.62 14.71
N PHE A 113 9.10 0.52 14.46
CA PHE A 113 9.71 -0.59 13.73
C PHE A 113 10.66 -1.39 14.63
N LEU A 114 10.43 -2.68 14.75
CA LEU A 114 11.25 -3.61 15.52
C LEU A 114 11.65 -4.83 14.69
N ALA A 115 12.90 -5.26 14.81
CA ALA A 115 13.39 -6.49 14.20
C ALA A 115 14.23 -7.30 15.19
N ASP A 116 14.18 -8.64 15.11
CA ASP A 116 15.00 -9.53 15.95
C ASP A 116 16.46 -9.62 15.47
N ARG A 117 16.74 -9.09 14.25
CA ARG A 117 18.06 -9.07 13.60
C ARG A 117 18.20 -7.79 12.76
N ASP A 118 19.43 -7.35 12.55
CA ASP A 118 19.74 -6.18 11.73
C ASP A 118 19.49 -6.44 10.24
N SER A 119 19.66 -7.68 9.79
CA SER A 119 19.50 -8.12 8.40
C SER A 119 19.06 -9.57 8.31
N ARG A 120 18.24 -9.90 7.31
CA ARG A 120 17.83 -11.25 6.99
C ARG A 120 17.64 -11.41 5.48
N ILE A 121 18.58 -12.10 4.83
CA ILE A 121 18.52 -12.38 3.39
C ILE A 121 17.60 -13.57 3.13
N ILE A 122 16.57 -13.37 2.30
CA ILE A 122 15.66 -14.40 1.81
C ILE A 122 15.33 -14.14 0.33
N ALA A 123 14.75 -15.15 -0.33
CA ALA A 123 14.21 -15.03 -1.68
C ALA A 123 12.94 -14.15 -1.66
N LEU A 124 12.99 -12.97 -2.24
CA LEU A 124 11.84 -12.06 -2.30
C LEU A 124 11.87 -11.16 -3.55
N ASP A 125 10.70 -10.66 -3.94
CA ASP A 125 10.52 -9.51 -4.80
C ASP A 125 10.35 -8.27 -3.90
N ALA A 126 11.38 -7.44 -3.80
CA ALA A 126 11.41 -6.32 -2.86
C ALA A 126 10.32 -5.29 -3.15
N GLU A 127 9.97 -5.05 -4.42
CA GLU A 127 8.92 -4.11 -4.81
C GLU A 127 7.53 -4.63 -4.42
N ALA A 128 7.29 -5.93 -4.61
CA ALA A 128 6.05 -6.55 -4.18
C ALA A 128 5.90 -6.52 -2.64
N ILE A 129 6.97 -6.84 -1.90
CA ILE A 129 6.97 -6.75 -0.43
C ILE A 129 6.77 -5.30 0.04
N ARG A 130 7.43 -4.33 -0.60
CA ARG A 130 7.22 -2.91 -0.33
C ARG A 130 5.74 -2.53 -0.51
N LYS A 131 5.12 -2.94 -1.62
CA LYS A 131 3.69 -2.69 -1.89
C LYS A 131 2.80 -3.35 -0.84
N LEU A 132 3.06 -4.59 -0.47
CA LEU A 132 2.33 -5.29 0.59
C LEU A 132 2.38 -4.50 1.90
N LEU A 133 3.57 -4.08 2.33
CA LEU A 133 3.74 -3.36 3.59
C LEU A 133 3.06 -1.99 3.56
N LEU A 134 3.19 -1.23 2.46
CA LEU A 134 2.51 0.06 2.30
C LEU A 134 0.97 -0.08 2.34
N ASN A 135 0.39 -1.15 1.77
CA ASN A 135 -1.04 -1.41 1.87
C ASN A 135 -1.47 -1.69 3.32
N LEU A 136 -0.70 -2.49 4.07
CA LEU A 136 -0.99 -2.76 5.49
C LEU A 136 -0.85 -1.49 6.34
N LEU A 137 0.20 -0.69 6.11
CA LEU A 137 0.43 0.58 6.82
C LEU A 137 -0.63 1.63 6.49
N SER A 138 -1.08 1.69 5.23
CA SER A 138 -2.18 2.56 4.82
C SER A 138 -3.48 2.20 5.55
N ASN A 139 -3.81 0.91 5.67
CA ASN A 139 -4.96 0.46 6.44
C ASN A 139 -4.80 0.79 7.93
N ALA A 140 -3.64 0.51 8.52
CA ALA A 140 -3.36 0.83 9.92
C ALA A 140 -3.53 2.33 10.20
N LEU A 141 -2.94 3.21 9.37
CA LEU A 141 -3.07 4.66 9.52
C LEU A 141 -4.52 5.16 9.33
N LYS A 142 -5.25 4.56 8.38
CA LYS A 142 -6.65 4.92 8.09
C LYS A 142 -7.58 4.65 9.27
N PHE A 143 -7.36 3.55 9.99
CA PHE A 143 -8.27 3.07 11.03
C PHE A 143 -7.79 3.34 12.46
N THR A 144 -6.56 3.83 12.63
CA THR A 144 -6.02 4.23 13.94
C THR A 144 -6.34 5.69 14.21
N PRO A 145 -7.02 6.02 15.33
CA PRO A 145 -7.31 7.40 15.71
C PRO A 145 -6.04 8.13 16.14
N LYS A 146 -6.09 9.45 16.14
CA LYS A 146 -5.03 10.30 16.71
C LYS A 146 -4.72 9.90 18.16
N GLY A 147 -3.44 9.79 18.48
CA GLY A 147 -2.93 9.31 19.78
C GLY A 147 -2.79 7.79 19.86
N GLY A 148 -3.20 7.04 18.82
CA GLY A 148 -2.94 5.62 18.72
C GLY A 148 -1.54 5.29 18.20
N SER A 149 -1.24 4.01 18.08
CA SER A 149 0.07 3.52 17.63
C SER A 149 -0.05 2.37 16.63
N VAL A 150 0.95 2.27 15.75
CA VAL A 150 1.14 1.17 14.82
C VAL A 150 2.54 0.60 15.01
N ARG A 151 2.64 -0.72 15.10
CA ARG A 151 3.92 -1.40 15.29
C ARG A 151 4.16 -2.41 14.19
N VAL A 152 5.28 -2.25 13.48
CA VAL A 152 5.79 -3.22 12.53
C VAL A 152 6.89 -4.04 13.20
N ARG A 153 6.78 -5.36 13.15
CA ARG A 153 7.80 -6.25 13.68
C ARG A 153 8.22 -7.28 12.65
N VAL A 154 9.54 -7.48 12.49
CA VAL A 154 10.11 -8.54 11.67
C VAL A 154 10.81 -9.54 12.59
N LYS A 155 10.44 -10.82 12.51
CA LYS A 155 11.00 -11.88 13.36
C LYS A 155 11.23 -13.15 12.56
N THR A 156 12.38 -13.82 12.80
CA THR A 156 12.66 -15.12 12.22
C THR A 156 12.20 -16.23 13.19
N GLU A 157 11.25 -17.05 12.75
CA GLU A 157 10.74 -18.19 13.52
C GLU A 157 10.88 -19.50 12.73
N GLY A 158 11.85 -20.31 13.12
CA GLY A 158 12.15 -21.57 12.43
C GLY A 158 12.52 -21.35 10.97
N ARG A 159 11.72 -21.91 10.06
CA ARG A 159 11.90 -21.80 8.60
C ARG A 159 11.14 -20.63 7.97
N PHE A 160 10.57 -19.74 8.77
CA PHE A 160 9.80 -18.59 8.28
C PHE A 160 10.36 -17.28 8.82
N VAL A 161 10.19 -16.22 8.04
CA VAL A 161 10.26 -14.84 8.50
C VAL A 161 8.82 -14.33 8.61
N LYS A 162 8.47 -13.78 9.76
CA LYS A 162 7.18 -13.18 10.03
C LYS A 162 7.31 -11.65 10.03
N ILE A 163 6.48 -10.99 9.25
CA ILE A 163 6.25 -9.54 9.29
C ILE A 163 4.90 -9.33 9.93
N THR A 164 4.84 -8.62 11.05
CA THR A 164 3.59 -8.27 11.71
C THR A 164 3.37 -6.78 11.66
N VAL A 165 2.13 -6.37 11.37
CA VAL A 165 1.66 -4.98 11.48
C VAL A 165 0.50 -4.99 12.47
N ALA A 166 0.71 -4.39 13.63
CA ALA A 166 -0.28 -4.27 14.70
C ALA A 166 -0.70 -2.81 14.85
N ASP A 167 -1.99 -2.53 14.88
CA ASP A 167 -2.55 -1.21 15.12
C ASP A 167 -3.43 -1.20 16.38
N THR A 168 -3.60 -0.03 16.98
CA THR A 168 -4.53 0.22 18.09
C THR A 168 -5.79 0.92 17.60
N GLY A 169 -6.23 0.59 16.40
CA GLY A 169 -7.39 1.18 15.74
C GLY A 169 -8.73 0.66 16.24
N ARG A 170 -9.78 0.93 15.47
CA ARG A 170 -11.16 0.52 15.82
C ARG A 170 -11.39 -0.99 15.83
N GLY A 171 -10.47 -1.77 15.24
CA GLY A 171 -10.67 -3.20 15.04
C GLY A 171 -11.77 -3.53 14.05
N MET A 172 -12.13 -4.81 14.00
CA MET A 172 -13.15 -5.37 13.10
C MET A 172 -14.02 -6.38 13.85
N ASP A 173 -15.30 -6.41 13.48
CA ASP A 173 -16.23 -7.48 13.90
C ASP A 173 -15.91 -8.81 13.20
N SER A 174 -16.54 -9.89 13.64
CA SER A 174 -16.31 -11.25 13.13
C SER A 174 -16.68 -11.40 11.65
N ASP A 175 -17.74 -10.72 11.20
CA ASP A 175 -18.24 -10.83 9.82
C ASP A 175 -17.29 -10.11 8.85
N THR A 176 -16.82 -8.91 9.21
CA THR A 176 -15.80 -8.18 8.47
C THR A 176 -14.49 -8.97 8.38
N LEU A 177 -14.07 -9.58 9.52
CA LEU A 177 -12.85 -10.37 9.58
C LEU A 177 -12.92 -11.64 8.73
N ALA A 178 -14.07 -12.32 8.69
CA ALA A 178 -14.28 -13.54 7.92
C ALA A 178 -14.14 -13.32 6.40
N HIS A 179 -14.50 -12.13 5.92
CA HIS A 179 -14.49 -11.76 4.49
C HIS A 179 -13.37 -10.80 4.11
N LEU A 180 -12.44 -10.54 5.02
CA LEU A 180 -11.42 -9.48 4.90
C LEU A 180 -10.54 -9.56 3.63
N PHE A 181 -10.29 -10.77 3.14
CA PHE A 181 -9.50 -11.02 1.95
C PHE A 181 -10.34 -11.27 0.70
N ASP A 182 -11.67 -11.17 0.80
CA ASP A 182 -12.56 -11.29 -0.35
C ASP A 182 -12.41 -10.03 -1.22
N ARG A 183 -12.54 -10.23 -2.54
CA ARG A 183 -12.35 -9.15 -3.52
C ARG A 183 -13.58 -8.24 -3.55
N PHE A 184 -13.33 -6.94 -3.73
CA PHE A 184 -14.37 -5.93 -3.86
C PHE A 184 -15.29 -5.80 -2.64
N MET A 185 -14.83 -6.19 -1.47
CA MET A 185 -15.56 -5.93 -0.24
C MET A 185 -15.40 -4.46 0.15
N ASP A 186 -16.47 -3.71 -0.01
CA ASP A 186 -16.65 -2.44 0.70
C ASP A 186 -16.87 -2.73 2.18
N GLY A 187 -16.09 -2.09 3.02
CA GLY A 187 -16.12 -2.31 4.47
C GLY A 187 -17.42 -1.86 5.12
N GLY A 188 -18.52 -2.61 4.91
CA GLY A 188 -19.76 -2.50 5.66
C GLY A 188 -20.55 -1.20 5.47
N GLN A 189 -21.67 -1.09 6.19
CA GLN A 189 -22.62 0.04 6.21
C GLN A 189 -22.06 1.30 6.92
N ASP A 190 -20.77 1.58 6.81
CA ASP A 190 -20.16 2.78 7.37
C ASP A 190 -20.62 4.00 6.55
N PRO A 191 -21.19 5.06 7.16
CA PRO A 191 -21.64 6.26 6.45
C PRO A 191 -20.50 7.09 5.84
N MET A 192 -19.23 6.71 6.05
CA MET A 192 -18.11 7.30 5.31
C MET A 192 -18.04 6.74 3.90
N PRO A 193 -17.85 7.60 2.88
CA PRO A 193 -17.71 7.14 1.50
C PRO A 193 -16.60 6.08 1.40
N PRO A 194 -16.81 4.98 0.62
CA PRO A 194 -15.85 3.93 0.47
C PRO A 194 -14.54 4.52 -0.07
N ARG A 195 -13.48 4.50 0.74
CA ARG A 195 -12.16 4.96 0.34
C ARG A 195 -11.35 3.78 -0.19
N GLY A 196 -11.52 3.48 -1.48
CA GLY A 196 -10.79 2.41 -2.16
C GLY A 196 -11.69 1.28 -2.68
N LEU A 197 -11.15 0.44 -3.57
CA LEU A 197 -11.89 -0.65 -4.25
C LEU A 197 -11.90 -1.98 -3.47
N GLY A 198 -11.47 -2.03 -2.22
CA GLY A 198 -11.34 -3.28 -1.47
C GLY A 198 -10.30 -4.27 -2.03
N LEU A 199 -9.35 -3.79 -2.85
CA LEU A 199 -8.36 -4.65 -3.52
C LEU A 199 -7.03 -4.74 -2.77
N GLY A 200 -6.75 -3.87 -1.80
CA GLY A 200 -5.44 -3.82 -1.13
C GLY A 200 -5.08 -5.11 -0.41
N LEU A 201 -5.99 -5.68 0.37
CA LEU A 201 -5.73 -6.93 1.11
C LEU A 201 -5.70 -8.18 0.22
N PRO A 202 -6.59 -8.35 -0.78
CA PRO A 202 -6.42 -9.38 -1.82
C PRO A 202 -5.06 -9.32 -2.53
N ILE A 203 -4.55 -8.11 -2.84
CA ILE A 203 -3.20 -7.93 -3.40
C ILE A 203 -2.13 -8.39 -2.39
N CYS A 204 -2.23 -8.03 -1.11
CA CYS A 204 -1.32 -8.51 -0.06
C CYS A 204 -1.32 -10.04 0.03
N GLN A 205 -2.49 -10.67 -0.01
CA GLN A 205 -2.62 -12.13 0.00
C GLN A 205 -1.93 -12.77 -1.21
N ARG A 206 -2.14 -12.22 -2.40
CA ARG A 206 -1.49 -12.72 -3.63
C ARG A 206 0.03 -12.58 -3.58
N ILE A 207 0.53 -11.45 -3.06
CA ILE A 207 1.98 -11.24 -2.89
C ILE A 207 2.55 -12.29 -1.92
N ALA A 208 1.93 -12.48 -0.75
CA ALA A 208 2.39 -13.47 0.22
C ALA A 208 2.40 -14.90 -0.38
N GLN A 209 1.32 -15.30 -1.07
CA GLN A 209 1.22 -16.59 -1.76
C GLN A 209 2.26 -16.74 -2.87
N GLY A 210 2.53 -15.69 -3.64
CA GLY A 210 3.54 -15.68 -4.70
C GLY A 210 4.96 -15.86 -4.21
N HIS A 211 5.20 -15.55 -2.93
CA HIS A 211 6.45 -15.82 -2.20
C HIS A 211 6.46 -17.18 -1.48
N GLY A 212 5.45 -18.03 -1.71
CA GLY A 212 5.30 -19.32 -1.01
C GLY A 212 4.90 -19.20 0.45
N GLY A 213 4.37 -18.03 0.84
CA GLY A 213 3.94 -17.71 2.19
C GLY A 213 2.44 -17.52 2.32
N MET A 214 2.03 -16.91 3.42
CA MET A 214 0.63 -16.58 3.71
C MET A 214 0.51 -15.29 4.51
N ILE A 215 -0.69 -14.71 4.48
CA ILE A 215 -1.09 -13.62 5.36
C ILE A 215 -2.33 -14.05 6.15
N VAL A 216 -2.35 -13.69 7.42
CA VAL A 216 -3.49 -13.90 8.32
C VAL A 216 -3.76 -12.62 9.09
N ALA A 217 -5.00 -12.44 9.53
CA ALA A 217 -5.41 -11.30 10.34
C ALA A 217 -6.07 -11.78 11.63
N GLN A 218 -5.88 -11.03 12.70
CA GLN A 218 -6.58 -11.13 13.98
C GLN A 218 -7.07 -9.73 14.32
N SER A 219 -8.30 -9.60 14.76
CA SER A 219 -8.87 -8.31 15.15
C SER A 219 -9.99 -8.51 16.15
N GLU A 220 -10.18 -7.52 16.99
CA GLU A 220 -11.30 -7.42 17.90
C GLU A 220 -11.78 -5.96 17.91
N GLU A 221 -13.09 -5.77 17.82
CA GLU A 221 -13.69 -4.44 17.79
C GLU A 221 -13.29 -3.63 19.03
N GLY A 222 -12.82 -2.40 18.80
CA GLY A 222 -12.29 -1.50 19.84
C GLY A 222 -10.88 -1.81 20.34
N LYS A 223 -10.22 -2.90 19.86
CA LYS A 223 -8.86 -3.27 20.32
C LYS A 223 -7.78 -3.20 19.24
N GLY A 224 -8.19 -2.91 18.00
CA GLY A 224 -7.28 -2.84 16.87
C GLY A 224 -7.13 -4.15 16.10
N SER A 225 -6.13 -4.20 15.22
CA SER A 225 -5.91 -5.33 14.33
C SER A 225 -4.44 -5.76 14.30
N LEU A 226 -4.20 -7.02 14.02
CA LEU A 226 -2.88 -7.62 13.83
C LEU A 226 -2.86 -8.39 12.51
N PHE A 227 -2.09 -7.92 11.57
CA PHE A 227 -1.78 -8.64 10.33
C PHE A 227 -0.45 -9.35 10.46
N THR A 228 -0.38 -10.62 10.09
CA THR A 228 0.84 -11.43 10.10
C THR A 228 1.09 -12.01 8.71
N VAL A 229 2.20 -11.63 8.10
CA VAL A 229 2.71 -12.20 6.85
C VAL A 229 3.84 -13.17 7.21
N SER A 230 3.73 -14.42 6.77
CA SER A 230 4.73 -15.45 6.98
C SER A 230 5.35 -15.85 5.64
N LEU A 231 6.65 -15.65 5.46
CA LEU A 231 7.39 -15.95 4.24
C LEU A 231 8.44 -17.04 4.51
N PRO A 232 8.71 -17.97 3.58
CA PRO A 232 9.78 -18.95 3.74
C PRO A 232 11.15 -18.28 3.89
N ALA A 233 11.92 -18.65 4.89
CA ALA A 233 13.27 -18.14 5.14
C ALA A 233 14.33 -18.85 4.27
N VAL A 234 14.05 -19.00 2.97
CA VAL A 234 14.91 -19.66 1.97
C VAL A 234 15.57 -18.64 1.06
N LYS A 235 16.69 -19.02 0.43
CA LYS A 235 17.38 -18.21 -0.57
C LYS A 235 17.03 -18.69 -1.98
N ALA A 236 17.00 -17.77 -2.95
CA ALA A 236 16.85 -18.08 -4.38
C ALA A 236 18.19 -18.50 -5.04
N GLY A 237 19.31 -18.15 -4.41
CA GLY A 237 20.65 -18.36 -4.98
C GLY A 237 21.01 -17.40 -6.11
N ARG A 238 20.26 -16.31 -6.28
CA ARG A 238 20.48 -15.26 -7.28
C ARG A 238 20.26 -13.87 -6.66
N VAL A 239 21.13 -12.96 -7.02
CA VAL A 239 21.08 -11.56 -6.56
C VAL A 239 20.76 -10.67 -7.75
N GLN A 240 19.84 -9.74 -7.55
CA GLN A 240 19.60 -8.67 -8.53
C GLN A 240 20.59 -7.55 -8.24
N LEU A 241 21.40 -7.18 -9.25
CA LEU A 241 22.15 -5.94 -9.18
C LEU A 241 21.14 -4.78 -9.32
N LYS A 242 20.73 -4.21 -8.20
CA LYS A 242 19.88 -3.03 -8.21
C LYS A 242 20.70 -1.84 -8.63
N ASP A 243 20.36 -1.28 -9.77
CA ASP A 243 20.61 0.14 -9.99
C ASP A 243 19.67 0.86 -9.01
N ARG A 244 20.25 1.56 -8.03
CA ARG A 244 19.48 2.44 -7.13
C ARG A 244 19.07 3.71 -7.90
N GLY A 245 18.47 3.51 -9.08
CA GLY A 245 17.81 4.57 -9.80
C GLY A 245 16.73 5.15 -8.91
N SER A 246 16.76 6.44 -8.70
CA SER A 246 15.73 7.18 -7.98
C SER A 246 14.36 6.73 -8.48
N ASP A 247 13.49 6.38 -7.57
CA ASP A 247 12.13 5.87 -7.78
C ASP A 247 11.18 6.95 -8.34
N TYR A 248 11.63 7.65 -9.37
CA TYR A 248 10.86 8.67 -10.07
C TYR A 248 10.11 8.03 -11.23
N ALA A 249 9.07 7.24 -10.92
CA ALA A 249 8.11 6.77 -11.90
C ALA A 249 7.33 7.98 -12.47
N GLY A 250 7.97 8.73 -13.38
CA GLY A 250 7.33 9.86 -14.04
C GLY A 250 7.04 11.08 -13.16
N GLY A 251 7.79 11.28 -12.06
CA GLY A 251 7.60 12.43 -11.16
C GLY A 251 6.64 12.18 -9.98
N PHE A 252 6.15 10.95 -9.79
CA PHE A 252 5.20 10.62 -8.73
C PHE A 252 5.87 9.93 -7.55
N ASN A 253 5.54 10.39 -6.34
CA ASN A 253 5.95 9.73 -5.12
C ASN A 253 5.08 8.49 -4.89
N ARG A 254 5.64 7.28 -5.11
CA ARG A 254 4.94 5.99 -4.95
C ARG A 254 4.39 5.79 -3.54
N THR A 255 5.10 6.26 -2.54
CA THR A 255 4.67 6.17 -1.14
C THR A 255 3.40 6.98 -0.92
N LEU A 256 3.32 8.21 -1.44
CA LEU A 256 2.11 9.00 -1.39
C LEU A 256 0.95 8.36 -2.16
N VAL A 257 1.21 7.69 -3.29
CA VAL A 257 0.17 6.92 -4.01
C VAL A 257 -0.41 5.86 -3.10
N GLU A 258 0.41 4.98 -2.54
CA GLU A 258 -0.06 3.85 -1.72
C GLU A 258 -0.68 4.29 -0.38
N MET A 259 -0.26 5.43 0.17
CA MET A 259 -0.78 5.99 1.42
C MET A 259 -1.99 6.92 1.23
N SER A 260 -2.33 7.32 0.00
CA SER A 260 -3.28 8.39 -0.32
C SER A 260 -4.68 8.22 0.31
N ASP A 261 -5.17 6.99 0.51
CA ASP A 261 -6.48 6.73 1.12
C ASP A 261 -6.51 7.05 2.63
N ALA A 262 -5.34 7.03 3.28
CA ALA A 262 -5.20 7.32 4.72
C ALA A 262 -4.86 8.78 5.00
N LEU A 263 -4.46 9.55 3.96
CA LEU A 263 -3.97 10.92 4.11
C LEU A 263 -5.09 11.95 3.94
N SER A 264 -4.97 13.08 4.66
CA SER A 264 -5.75 14.28 4.41
C SER A 264 -5.07 15.15 3.33
N SER A 265 -5.78 16.15 2.79
CA SER A 265 -5.20 17.11 1.85
C SER A 265 -4.00 17.88 2.41
N GLU A 266 -3.89 18.00 3.73
CA GLU A 266 -2.76 18.66 4.39
C GLU A 266 -1.42 17.98 4.11
N ALA A 267 -1.40 16.65 3.89
CA ALA A 267 -0.20 15.91 3.51
C ALA A 267 0.33 16.28 2.12
N PHE A 268 -0.48 16.93 1.30
CA PHE A 268 -0.16 17.36 -0.06
C PHE A 268 0.12 18.87 -0.19
N LEU A 269 0.25 19.58 0.93
CA LEU A 269 0.74 20.97 0.95
C LEU A 269 2.20 21.02 0.47
N GLN A 270 2.57 22.11 -0.23
CA GLN A 270 3.90 22.25 -0.86
C GLN A 270 5.04 21.99 0.12
N LYS A 271 4.95 22.51 1.34
CA LYS A 271 5.96 22.33 2.39
C LYS A 271 6.26 20.88 2.80
N TYR A 272 5.51 19.89 2.32
CA TYR A 272 5.69 18.46 2.61
C TYR A 272 5.99 17.64 1.35
N LEU A 273 6.03 18.27 0.17
CA LEU A 273 6.29 17.60 -1.10
C LEU A 273 7.74 17.74 -1.58
N ASP A 274 8.54 18.59 -0.90
CA ASP A 274 9.96 18.80 -1.16
C ASP A 274 10.83 17.72 -0.43
#